data_f1b90168616fbecee2beb8b673c8c092
#
_entry.id   f1b90168616fbecee2beb8b673c8c092
#
_cell.length_a   1.000
_cell.length_b   1.000
_cell.length_c   1.000
_cell.angle_alpha   90.00
_cell.angle_beta   90.00
_cell.angle_gamma   90.00
#
_symmetry.space_group_name_H-M   'P 1'
#
loop_
_entity.id
_entity.type
_entity.pdbx_description
1 polymer ?
#
loop_
_entity_poly.entity_id
_entity_poly.type
_entity_poly.pdbx_seq_one_letter_code
_entity_poly.pdbx_strand_id
1 'polypeptide(L)'
;MTKISGRINFELVDRRIPKARLAREVGVSRDLVDNYTRESFSEESMQISVLKSFAAYFGKDTYYFCNDYHKFIDTVDVDKLLKRLRQKKGIAQKLFADELGVTTTMYKAYEQGKSNLPYRVYLRLQKLYGPFGEEAG
;
A
#
# COMPACT_ATOMS: atom_id res chain seq x y z
N MET A 1 8.83 -14.87 -2.76
CA MET A 1 7.99 -13.93 -3.48
C MET A 1 8.81 -12.84 -4.16
N THR A 2 8.51 -12.51 -5.40
CA THR A 2 9.31 -11.53 -6.16
C THR A 2 8.96 -10.12 -5.71
N LYS A 3 9.98 -9.28 -5.51
CA LYS A 3 9.77 -7.87 -5.18
C LYS A 3 9.08 -7.14 -6.33
N ILE A 4 8.42 -6.04 -6.02
CA ILE A 4 7.75 -5.20 -7.02
C ILE A 4 8.74 -4.74 -8.08
N SER A 5 9.94 -4.27 -7.66
CA SER A 5 10.98 -3.85 -8.60
C SER A 5 11.33 -4.96 -9.59
N GLY A 6 11.43 -6.19 -9.11
CA GLY A 6 11.73 -7.35 -9.95
C GLY A 6 10.64 -7.63 -10.96
N ARG A 7 9.38 -7.50 -10.55
CA ARG A 7 8.24 -7.70 -11.46
C ARG A 7 8.20 -6.65 -12.56
N ILE A 8 8.45 -5.39 -12.20
CA ILE A 8 8.48 -4.31 -13.19
C ILE A 8 9.62 -4.54 -14.17
N ASN A 9 10.83 -4.83 -13.65
CA ASN A 9 11.99 -5.11 -14.49
C ASN A 9 11.75 -6.29 -15.43
N PHE A 10 11.11 -7.34 -14.93
CA PHE A 10 10.80 -8.51 -15.76
C PHE A 10 9.94 -8.12 -16.96
N GLU A 11 8.88 -7.34 -16.75
CA GLU A 11 7.99 -6.93 -17.85
C GLU A 11 8.72 -6.04 -18.85
N LEU A 12 9.56 -5.12 -18.35
CA LEU A 12 10.33 -4.24 -19.22
C LEU A 12 11.30 -5.03 -20.10
N VAL A 13 12.03 -5.97 -19.51
CA VAL A 13 13.00 -6.78 -20.24
C VAL A 13 12.32 -7.73 -21.22
N ASP A 14 11.28 -8.44 -20.72
CA ASP A 14 10.54 -9.41 -21.52
C ASP A 14 9.92 -8.77 -22.76
N ARG A 15 9.42 -7.56 -22.64
CA ARG A 15 8.74 -6.83 -23.71
C ARG A 15 9.67 -5.88 -24.46
N ARG A 16 10.95 -5.81 -24.04
CA ARG A 16 11.95 -4.92 -24.65
C ARG A 16 11.51 -3.46 -24.63
N ILE A 17 10.96 -3.02 -23.48
CA ILE A 17 10.51 -1.65 -23.30
C ILE A 17 11.53 -0.89 -22.44
N PRO A 18 12.13 0.20 -22.97
CA PRO A 18 13.04 1.02 -22.17
C PRO A 18 12.28 1.75 -21.06
N LYS A 19 12.97 1.99 -19.94
CA LYS A 19 12.37 2.73 -18.80
C LYS A 19 11.84 4.10 -19.22
N ALA A 20 12.56 4.79 -20.10
CA ALA A 20 12.14 6.11 -20.59
C ALA A 20 10.80 6.04 -21.34
N ARG A 21 10.58 4.96 -22.07
CA ARG A 21 9.33 4.76 -22.80
C ARG A 21 8.17 4.50 -21.84
N LEU A 22 8.39 3.67 -20.82
CA LEU A 22 7.37 3.42 -19.80
C LEU A 22 6.98 4.73 -19.12
N ALA A 23 7.98 5.51 -18.70
CA ALA A 23 7.74 6.79 -18.04
C ALA A 23 6.89 7.72 -18.90
N ARG A 24 7.24 7.86 -20.17
CA ARG A 24 6.54 8.74 -21.11
C ARG A 24 5.11 8.26 -21.36
N GLU A 25 4.90 6.98 -21.57
CA GLU A 25 3.59 6.46 -21.94
C GLU A 25 2.62 6.41 -20.76
N VAL A 26 3.15 6.20 -19.55
CA VAL A 26 2.31 6.19 -18.33
C VAL A 26 2.14 7.61 -17.76
N GLY A 27 3.03 8.53 -18.13
CA GLY A 27 2.92 9.92 -17.66
C GLY A 27 3.59 10.17 -16.32
N VAL A 28 4.69 9.48 -16.03
CA VAL A 28 5.48 9.69 -14.81
C VAL A 28 6.90 10.07 -15.18
N SER A 29 7.69 10.53 -14.20
CA SER A 29 9.09 10.89 -14.46
C SER A 29 9.95 9.64 -14.65
N ARG A 30 11.07 9.82 -15.38
CA ARG A 30 12.06 8.75 -15.52
C ARG A 30 12.64 8.38 -14.14
N ASP A 31 12.86 9.39 -13.29
CA ASP A 31 13.39 9.15 -11.94
C ASP A 31 12.46 8.26 -11.12
N LEU A 32 11.15 8.42 -11.28
CA LEU A 32 10.19 7.55 -10.60
C LEU A 32 10.35 6.10 -11.08
N VAL A 33 10.47 5.90 -12.38
CA VAL A 33 10.65 4.54 -12.93
C VAL A 33 11.98 3.96 -12.44
N ASP A 34 13.05 4.77 -12.41
CA ASP A 34 14.34 4.32 -11.89
C ASP A 34 14.22 3.88 -10.43
N ASN A 35 13.50 4.64 -9.61
CA ASN A 35 13.27 4.27 -8.20
C ASN A 35 12.48 2.96 -8.09
N TYR A 36 11.38 2.83 -8.82
CA TYR A 36 10.49 1.67 -8.71
C TYR A 36 11.12 0.39 -9.26
N THR A 37 12.16 0.50 -10.08
CA THR A 37 12.89 -0.65 -10.62
C THR A 37 14.16 -0.97 -9.84
N ARG A 38 14.47 -0.19 -8.80
CA ARG A 38 15.64 -0.40 -7.95
C ARG A 38 15.25 -1.27 -6.75
N GLU A 39 15.96 -2.38 -6.56
CA GLU A 39 15.65 -3.34 -5.50
C GLU A 39 15.66 -2.73 -4.11
N SER A 40 16.53 -1.74 -3.88
CA SER A 40 16.66 -1.10 -2.57
C SER A 40 15.57 -0.08 -2.25
N PHE A 41 14.73 0.29 -3.22
CA PHE A 41 13.69 1.28 -3.00
C PHE A 41 12.57 0.69 -2.14
N SER A 42 12.06 1.47 -1.20
CA SER A 42 11.02 1.03 -0.26
C SER A 42 9.69 0.82 -0.98
N GLU A 43 9.18 -0.40 -0.93
CA GLU A 43 7.90 -0.74 -1.61
C GLU A 43 6.73 0.04 -1.06
N GLU A 44 6.69 0.25 0.26
CA GLU A 44 5.59 1.00 0.87
C GLU A 44 5.59 2.49 0.52
N SER A 45 6.70 2.98 -0.07
CA SER A 45 6.78 4.35 -0.59
C SER A 45 6.24 4.47 -2.01
N MET A 46 6.00 3.35 -2.68
CA MET A 46 5.45 3.36 -4.03
C MET A 46 3.97 3.74 -4.00
N GLN A 47 3.56 4.60 -4.92
CA GLN A 47 2.19 5.07 -5.00
C GLN A 47 1.30 4.03 -5.67
N ILE A 48 0.19 3.70 -5.03
CA ILE A 48 -0.75 2.69 -5.54
C ILE A 48 -1.26 3.06 -6.93
N SER A 49 -1.60 4.32 -7.15
CA SER A 49 -2.11 4.79 -8.45
C SER A 49 -1.11 4.54 -9.58
N VAL A 50 0.18 4.73 -9.30
CA VAL A 50 1.24 4.48 -10.29
C VAL A 50 1.36 2.99 -10.56
N LEU A 51 1.37 2.16 -9.52
CA LEU A 51 1.46 0.71 -9.68
C LEU A 51 0.27 0.15 -10.47
N LYS A 52 -0.92 0.69 -10.24
CA LYS A 52 -2.12 0.31 -11.00
C LYS A 52 -2.00 0.74 -12.48
N SER A 53 -1.42 1.90 -12.72
CA SER A 53 -1.18 2.39 -14.09
C SER A 53 -0.19 1.50 -14.84
N PHE A 54 0.87 1.05 -14.13
CA PHE A 54 1.82 0.11 -14.72
C PHE A 54 1.13 -1.21 -15.05
N ALA A 55 0.28 -1.72 -14.15
CA ALA A 55 -0.46 -2.95 -14.41
C ALA A 55 -1.33 -2.82 -15.65
N ALA A 56 -2.05 -1.72 -15.78
CA ALA A 56 -2.88 -1.46 -16.94
C ALA A 56 -2.06 -1.39 -18.22
N TYR A 57 -0.91 -0.69 -18.16
CA TYR A 57 -0.02 -0.57 -19.31
C TYR A 57 0.45 -1.92 -19.82
N PHE A 58 0.82 -2.83 -18.90
CA PHE A 58 1.29 -4.17 -19.25
C PHE A 58 0.16 -5.18 -19.46
N GLY A 59 -1.09 -4.77 -19.33
CA GLY A 59 -2.23 -5.68 -19.50
C GLY A 59 -2.35 -6.72 -18.40
N LYS A 60 -1.94 -6.38 -17.19
CA LYS A 60 -2.00 -7.25 -16.02
C LYS A 60 -3.18 -6.88 -15.12
N ASP A 61 -3.49 -7.76 -14.16
CA ASP A 61 -4.50 -7.48 -13.14
C ASP A 61 -4.16 -6.20 -12.37
N THR A 62 -5.17 -5.47 -11.93
CA THR A 62 -5.04 -4.17 -11.30
C THR A 62 -3.97 -4.13 -10.20
N TYR A 63 -3.91 -5.17 -9.34
CA TYR A 63 -2.99 -5.21 -8.21
C TYR A 63 -1.74 -6.06 -8.47
N TYR A 64 -1.44 -6.34 -9.75
CA TYR A 64 -0.32 -7.20 -10.11
C TYR A 64 1.02 -6.74 -9.52
N PHE A 65 1.26 -5.42 -9.48
CA PHE A 65 2.49 -4.84 -8.93
C PHE A 65 2.35 -4.39 -7.47
N CYS A 66 1.18 -4.57 -6.86
CA CYS A 66 0.96 -4.17 -5.47
C CYS A 66 1.29 -5.31 -4.51
N ASN A 67 1.77 -4.94 -3.31
CA ASN A 67 1.93 -5.90 -2.22
C ASN A 67 0.67 -5.89 -1.34
N ASP A 68 0.69 -6.67 -0.26
CA ASP A 68 -0.47 -6.80 0.63
C ASP A 68 -0.85 -5.48 1.28
N TYR A 69 0.13 -4.65 1.64
CA TYR A 69 -0.13 -3.34 2.22
C TYR A 69 -0.85 -2.43 1.24
N HIS A 70 -0.36 -2.35 -0.01
CA HIS A 70 -0.99 -1.52 -1.03
C HIS A 70 -2.44 -1.95 -1.26
N LYS A 71 -2.65 -3.24 -1.40
CA LYS A 71 -3.97 -3.79 -1.64
C LYS A 71 -4.90 -3.51 -0.46
N PHE A 72 -4.40 -3.66 0.76
CA PHE A 72 -5.16 -3.35 1.97
C PHE A 72 -5.61 -1.89 1.98
N ILE A 73 -4.66 -0.96 1.77
CA ILE A 73 -4.98 0.48 1.78
C ILE A 73 -5.99 0.84 0.69
N ASP A 74 -5.88 0.21 -0.47
CA ASP A 74 -6.73 0.55 -1.63
C ASP A 74 -8.13 -0.08 -1.54
N THR A 75 -8.28 -1.22 -0.88
CA THR A 75 -9.55 -1.98 -0.90
C THR A 75 -10.33 -1.96 0.39
N VAL A 76 -9.69 -1.68 1.54
CA VAL A 76 -10.32 -1.72 2.85
C VAL A 76 -10.66 -0.31 3.33
N ASP A 77 -11.86 -0.11 3.82
CA ASP A 77 -12.26 1.12 4.50
C ASP A 77 -11.61 1.13 5.88
N VAL A 78 -10.37 1.58 5.96
CA VAL A 78 -9.55 1.51 7.18
C VAL A 78 -10.20 2.27 8.34
N ASP A 79 -10.79 3.43 8.06
CA ASP A 79 -11.51 4.23 9.07
C ASP A 79 -12.62 3.42 9.74
N LYS A 80 -13.42 2.73 8.94
CA LYS A 80 -14.52 1.89 9.46
C LYS A 80 -13.99 0.67 10.17
N LEU A 81 -12.94 0.05 9.66
CA LEU A 81 -12.32 -1.11 10.28
C LEU A 81 -11.81 -0.77 11.67
N LEU A 82 -11.09 0.35 11.82
CA LEU A 82 -10.56 0.78 13.10
C LEU A 82 -11.67 1.04 14.14
N LYS A 83 -12.72 1.74 13.71
CA LYS A 83 -13.87 2.00 14.59
C LYS A 83 -14.52 0.70 15.06
N ARG A 84 -14.73 -0.24 14.14
CA ARG A 84 -15.36 -1.52 14.44
C ARG A 84 -14.52 -2.34 15.42
N LEU A 85 -13.20 -2.41 15.21
CA LEU A 85 -12.30 -3.13 16.11
C LEU A 85 -12.30 -2.50 17.49
N ARG A 86 -12.22 -1.17 17.56
CA ARG A 86 -12.20 -0.45 18.83
C ARG A 86 -13.51 -0.63 19.59
N GLN A 87 -14.64 -0.50 18.91
CA GLN A 87 -15.95 -0.68 19.51
C GLN A 87 -16.14 -2.10 20.01
N LYS A 88 -15.68 -3.08 19.26
CA LYS A 88 -15.76 -4.49 19.65
C LYS A 88 -14.97 -4.76 20.92
N LYS A 89 -13.83 -4.09 21.11
CA LYS A 89 -13.03 -4.19 22.31
C LYS A 89 -13.57 -3.34 23.46
N GLY A 90 -14.42 -2.37 23.16
CA GLY A 90 -14.97 -1.45 24.18
C GLY A 90 -13.94 -0.53 24.78
N ILE A 91 -12.94 -0.10 24.02
CA ILE A 91 -11.86 0.77 24.52
C ILE A 91 -11.91 2.16 23.89
N ALA A 92 -11.30 3.12 24.59
CA ALA A 92 -11.22 4.49 24.11
C ALA A 92 -10.14 4.62 23.01
N GLN A 93 -10.24 5.70 22.23
CA GLN A 93 -9.27 5.99 21.17
C GLN A 93 -7.84 6.03 21.70
N LYS A 94 -7.63 6.59 22.88
CA LYS A 94 -6.28 6.68 23.46
C LYS A 94 -5.66 5.31 23.69
N LEU A 95 -6.42 4.37 24.22
CA LEU A 95 -5.91 3.01 24.45
C LEU A 95 -5.57 2.30 23.15
N PHE A 96 -6.43 2.45 22.15
CA PHE A 96 -6.15 1.81 20.84
C PHE A 96 -4.93 2.46 20.18
N ALA A 97 -4.79 3.78 20.28
CA ALA A 97 -3.60 4.50 19.79
C ALA A 97 -2.33 3.95 20.45
N ASP A 98 -2.37 3.76 21.78
CA ASP A 98 -1.23 3.19 22.52
C ASP A 98 -0.88 1.79 22.02
N GLU A 99 -1.87 0.95 21.77
CA GLU A 99 -1.64 -0.41 21.23
C GLU A 99 -0.98 -0.37 19.87
N LEU A 100 -1.34 0.59 19.04
CA LEU A 100 -0.77 0.73 17.70
C LEU A 100 0.55 1.51 17.68
N GLY A 101 0.95 2.07 18.82
CA GLY A 101 2.21 2.82 18.91
C GLY A 101 2.16 4.19 18.24
N VAL A 102 1.01 4.84 18.24
CA VAL A 102 0.82 6.17 17.67
C VAL A 102 0.20 7.12 18.69
N THR A 103 0.25 8.43 18.40
CA THR A 103 -0.41 9.41 19.24
C THR A 103 -1.93 9.35 19.06
N THR A 104 -2.67 9.81 20.04
CA THR A 104 -4.14 9.88 19.94
C THR A 104 -4.56 10.74 18.74
N THR A 105 -3.84 11.84 18.49
CA THR A 105 -4.12 12.74 17.36
C THR A 105 -3.97 12.01 16.03
N MET A 106 -2.90 11.24 15.86
CA MET A 106 -2.70 10.45 14.64
C MET A 106 -3.77 9.38 14.51
N TYR A 107 -4.08 8.69 15.58
CA TYR A 107 -5.13 7.66 15.55
C TYR A 107 -6.47 8.24 15.12
N LYS A 108 -6.84 9.41 15.67
CA LYS A 108 -8.09 10.07 15.28
C LYS A 108 -8.12 10.38 13.79
N ALA A 109 -6.99 10.80 13.23
CA ALA A 109 -6.90 11.08 11.79
C ALA A 109 -7.16 9.82 10.96
N TYR A 110 -6.63 8.67 11.40
CA TYR A 110 -6.89 7.39 10.72
C TYR A 110 -8.36 7.01 10.81
N GLU A 111 -8.95 7.13 12.00
CA GLU A 111 -10.36 6.77 12.22
C GLU A 111 -11.32 7.69 11.49
N GLN A 112 -10.90 8.92 11.17
CA GLN A 112 -11.68 9.89 10.42
C GLN A 112 -11.45 9.81 8.91
N GLY A 113 -10.55 8.94 8.46
CA GLY A 113 -10.22 8.83 7.06
C GLY A 113 -9.39 9.99 6.50
N LYS A 114 -8.80 10.81 7.39
CA LYS A 114 -8.01 11.97 6.98
C LYS A 114 -6.58 11.64 6.62
N SER A 115 -6.06 10.52 7.09
CA SER A 115 -4.70 10.06 6.81
C SER A 115 -4.71 8.56 6.54
N ASN A 116 -3.87 8.14 5.60
CA ASN A 116 -3.68 6.72 5.34
C ASN A 116 -2.86 6.11 6.47
N LEU A 117 -3.10 4.83 6.73
CA LEU A 117 -2.37 4.08 7.74
C LEU A 117 -0.94 3.84 7.24
N PRO A 118 0.09 4.28 7.98
CA PRO A 118 1.47 4.00 7.58
C PRO A 118 1.78 2.50 7.61
N TYR A 119 2.79 2.09 6.84
CA TYR A 119 3.15 0.68 6.73
C TYR A 119 3.46 0.04 8.09
N ARG A 120 4.26 0.70 8.94
CA ARG A 120 4.59 0.14 10.26
C ARG A 120 3.37 -0.03 11.16
N VAL A 121 2.39 0.87 11.03
CA VAL A 121 1.14 0.78 11.80
C VAL A 121 0.27 -0.35 11.26
N TYR A 122 0.25 -0.51 9.93
CA TYR A 122 -0.43 -1.63 9.29
C TYR A 122 0.15 -2.97 9.79
N LEU A 123 1.47 -3.09 9.85
CA LEU A 123 2.11 -4.31 10.35
C LEU A 123 1.70 -4.60 11.81
N ARG A 124 1.66 -3.56 12.63
CA ARG A 124 1.25 -3.69 14.02
C ARG A 124 -0.21 -4.13 14.13
N LEU A 125 -1.07 -3.50 13.34
CA LEU A 125 -2.49 -3.83 13.30
C LEU A 125 -2.70 -5.29 12.87
N GLN A 126 -1.99 -5.74 11.83
CA GLN A 126 -2.04 -7.12 11.36
C GLN A 126 -1.60 -8.10 12.46
N LYS A 127 -0.53 -7.76 13.16
CA LYS A 127 -0.01 -8.62 14.22
C LYS A 127 -1.00 -8.78 15.36
N LEU A 128 -1.69 -7.71 15.73
CA LEU A 128 -2.60 -7.72 16.88
C LEU A 128 -4.00 -8.27 16.54
N TYR A 129 -4.49 -7.98 15.34
CA TYR A 129 -5.88 -8.26 14.99
C TYR A 129 -6.06 -8.97 13.65
N GLY A 130 -5.00 -9.12 12.86
CA GLY A 130 -5.09 -9.72 11.54
C GLY A 130 -5.09 -11.25 11.56
N PRO A 131 -5.06 -11.85 10.39
CA PRO A 131 -5.02 -11.19 9.07
C PRO A 131 -6.37 -10.61 8.68
N PHE A 132 -6.36 -9.55 7.88
CA PHE A 132 -7.61 -8.90 7.44
C PHE A 132 -8.06 -9.32 6.05
N GLY A 133 -7.18 -9.76 5.21
CA GLY A 133 -7.46 -10.31 3.89
C GLY A 133 -8.90 -10.10 3.40
N GLU A 134 -9.55 -11.19 3.05
CA GLU A 134 -10.93 -11.16 2.55
C GLU A 134 -11.95 -10.77 3.61
N GLU A 135 -11.67 -11.01 4.88
CA GLU A 135 -12.60 -10.74 5.96
C GLU A 135 -12.81 -9.25 6.22
N ALA A 136 -11.85 -8.43 5.84
CA ALA A 136 -11.92 -6.98 6.06
C ALA A 136 -12.59 -6.24 4.92
N GLY A 137 -12.77 -6.92 3.81
CA GLY A 137 -13.35 -6.35 2.61
C GLY A 137 -14.84 -6.12 2.65
#